data_fd05efd285f0b54471c436112ba172cc
#
_entry.id   fd05efd285f0b54471c436112ba172cc
#
_cell.length_a   1.000
_cell.length_b   1.000
_cell.length_c   1.000
_cell.angle_alpha   90.00
_cell.angle_beta   90.00
_cell.angle_gamma   90.00
#
_symmetry.space_group_name_H-M   'P 1'
#
loop_
_entity.id
_entity.type
_entity.pdbx_description
1 polymer ?
#
loop_
_entity_poly.entity_id
_entity_poly.type
_entity_poly.pdbx_seq_one_letter_code
_entity_poly.pdbx_strand_id
1 'polypeptide(L)'
;GGIAMILQKCYGSGAIAAGAALLMALSMVIAESLVARTFATYVLRPFDITDGPLVPILAVAVIVFAFLVNIAGNRSVGLISLIMAAIKIGGIALFGVAALWSSGFQFAAASNNAEPFGITGFTASVALAILAFKGFTTITNSGGEITDPHHNVGRTIMISIAICVVVYLLVAFGVGASLTIDEIIAARDYSLAEAAEPALGATGFYLTVLLAAVAT
;
A
#
# COMPACT_ATOMS: atom_id res chain seq x y z
N GLY A 1 6.24 21.28 -7.06
CA GLY A 1 7.06 20.20 -6.50
C GLY A 1 7.06 18.96 -7.36
N GLY A 2 7.78 17.95 -6.93
CA GLY A 2 7.83 16.65 -7.58
C GLY A 2 8.99 16.45 -8.54
N ILE A 3 9.16 15.19 -8.95
CA ILE A 3 10.31 14.73 -9.77
C ILE A 3 10.40 15.50 -11.08
N ALA A 4 9.27 15.77 -11.74
CA ALA A 4 9.24 16.50 -12.99
C ALA A 4 9.83 17.90 -12.87
N MET A 5 9.52 18.63 -11.79
CA MET A 5 10.06 19.96 -11.54
C MET A 5 11.55 19.91 -11.19
N ILE A 6 11.99 18.90 -10.44
CA ILE A 6 13.41 18.68 -10.13
C ILE A 6 14.19 18.45 -11.42
N LEU A 7 13.71 17.57 -12.30
CA LEU A 7 14.34 17.29 -13.58
C LEU A 7 14.32 18.50 -14.52
N GLN A 8 13.23 19.28 -14.52
CA GLN A 8 13.17 20.52 -15.28
C GLN A 8 14.20 21.54 -14.80
N LYS A 9 14.44 21.65 -13.49
CA LYS A 9 15.48 22.55 -12.94
C LYS A 9 16.91 22.08 -13.25
N CYS A 10 17.15 20.76 -13.32
CA CYS A 10 18.45 20.18 -13.60
C CYS A 10 18.80 20.15 -15.09
N TYR A 11 17.85 19.80 -15.93
CA TYR A 11 18.05 19.53 -17.35
C TYR A 11 17.32 20.50 -18.29
N GLY A 12 16.61 21.49 -17.73
CA GLY A 12 15.79 22.42 -18.51
C GLY A 12 14.46 21.83 -18.98
N SER A 13 13.67 22.65 -19.68
CA SER A 13 12.40 22.24 -20.29
C SER A 13 12.70 21.44 -21.57
N GLY A 14 12.71 20.13 -21.50
CA GLY A 14 13.02 19.25 -22.61
C GLY A 14 12.28 17.92 -22.54
N ALA A 15 12.54 17.05 -23.50
CA ALA A 15 11.91 15.73 -23.62
C ALA A 15 12.11 14.85 -22.38
N ILE A 16 13.23 14.99 -21.67
CA ILE A 16 13.52 14.23 -20.45
C ILE A 16 12.54 14.60 -19.33
N ALA A 17 12.36 15.89 -19.08
CA ALA A 17 11.44 16.35 -18.03
C ALA A 17 9.98 16.03 -18.39
N ALA A 18 9.59 16.19 -19.66
CA ALA A 18 8.26 15.84 -20.13
C ALA A 18 7.98 14.33 -20.07
N GLY A 19 8.94 13.51 -20.50
CA GLY A 19 8.86 12.05 -20.41
C GLY A 19 8.74 11.56 -18.98
N ALA A 20 9.53 12.09 -18.05
CA ALA A 20 9.44 11.78 -16.64
C ALA A 20 8.08 12.19 -16.02
N ALA A 21 7.55 13.35 -16.41
CA ALA A 21 6.22 13.78 -15.96
C ALA A 21 5.12 12.83 -16.44
N LEU A 22 5.18 12.41 -17.70
CA LEU A 22 4.23 11.45 -18.26
C LEU A 22 4.31 10.08 -17.58
N LEU A 23 5.52 9.54 -17.40
CA LEU A 23 5.74 8.28 -16.72
C LEU A 23 5.25 8.33 -15.27
N MET A 24 5.47 9.45 -14.59
CA MET A 24 4.97 9.66 -13.24
C MET A 24 3.43 9.68 -13.20
N ALA A 25 2.78 10.38 -14.12
CA ALA A 25 1.32 10.41 -14.22
C ALA A 25 0.74 9.01 -14.48
N LEU A 26 1.29 8.29 -15.46
CA LEU A 26 0.88 6.91 -15.75
C LEU A 26 1.07 5.99 -14.54
N SER A 27 2.21 6.10 -13.86
CA SER A 27 2.48 5.33 -12.65
C SER A 27 1.50 5.65 -11.53
N MET A 28 1.02 6.89 -11.38
CA MET A 28 -0.02 7.25 -10.42
C MET A 28 -1.36 6.60 -10.78
N VAL A 29 -1.77 6.67 -12.04
CA VAL A 29 -3.01 6.03 -12.51
C VAL A 29 -2.99 4.51 -12.26
N ILE A 30 -1.88 3.85 -12.53
CA ILE A 30 -1.72 2.41 -12.28
C ILE A 30 -1.82 2.12 -10.77
N ALA A 31 -1.14 2.90 -9.94
CA ALA A 31 -1.17 2.71 -8.49
C ALA A 31 -2.58 2.90 -7.92
N GLU A 32 -3.29 3.96 -8.31
CA GLU A 32 -4.66 4.22 -7.85
C GLU A 32 -5.64 3.14 -8.33
N SER A 33 -5.49 2.65 -9.56
CA SER A 33 -6.32 1.54 -10.05
C SER A 33 -6.09 0.24 -9.28
N LEU A 34 -4.83 -0.04 -8.89
CA LEU A 34 -4.48 -1.19 -8.06
C LEU A 34 -5.13 -1.07 -6.68
N VAL A 35 -4.99 0.08 -6.02
CA VAL A 35 -5.59 0.37 -4.71
C VAL A 35 -7.11 0.26 -4.76
N ALA A 36 -7.76 0.86 -5.76
CA ALA A 36 -9.21 0.79 -5.92
C ALA A 36 -9.71 -0.65 -6.15
N ARG A 37 -8.97 -1.46 -6.91
CA ARG A 37 -9.27 -2.87 -7.10
C ARG A 37 -9.11 -3.66 -5.80
N THR A 38 -8.03 -3.42 -5.05
CA THR A 38 -7.81 -4.05 -3.74
C THR A 38 -8.93 -3.71 -2.77
N PHE A 39 -9.38 -2.45 -2.72
CA PHE A 39 -10.55 -2.06 -1.95
C PHE A 39 -11.78 -2.90 -2.31
N ALA A 40 -12.09 -3.00 -3.61
CA ALA A 40 -13.25 -3.75 -4.07
C ALA A 40 -13.18 -5.23 -3.71
N THR A 41 -12.02 -5.88 -3.84
CA THR A 41 -11.83 -7.28 -3.48
C THR A 41 -11.99 -7.50 -1.99
N TYR A 42 -11.44 -6.64 -1.13
CA TYR A 42 -11.61 -6.76 0.32
C TYR A 42 -13.07 -6.56 0.75
N VAL A 43 -13.76 -5.55 0.21
CA VAL A 43 -15.17 -5.28 0.56
C VAL A 43 -16.10 -6.39 0.11
N LEU A 44 -15.84 -7.03 -1.03
CA LEU A 44 -16.67 -8.10 -1.58
C LEU A 44 -16.32 -9.49 -1.03
N ARG A 45 -15.16 -9.66 -0.40
CA ARG A 45 -14.70 -10.95 0.16
C ARG A 45 -15.65 -11.56 1.18
N PRO A 46 -16.24 -10.83 2.14
CA PRO A 46 -17.20 -11.39 3.10
C PRO A 46 -18.47 -11.97 2.46
N PHE A 47 -18.72 -11.64 1.19
CA PHE A 47 -19.86 -12.13 0.42
C PHE A 47 -19.48 -13.24 -0.56
N ASP A 48 -18.23 -13.76 -0.48
CA ASP A 48 -17.69 -14.77 -1.41
C ASP A 48 -17.68 -14.34 -2.89
N ILE A 49 -17.69 -13.02 -3.14
CA ILE A 49 -17.63 -12.46 -4.49
C ILE A 49 -16.17 -12.10 -4.78
N THR A 50 -15.45 -13.02 -5.39
CA THR A 50 -14.03 -12.85 -5.75
C THR A 50 -13.83 -12.43 -7.20
N ASP A 51 -14.77 -12.75 -8.06
CA ASP A 51 -14.73 -12.49 -9.51
C ASP A 51 -16.06 -11.95 -10.02
N GLY A 52 -16.02 -11.23 -11.13
CA GLY A 52 -17.22 -10.73 -11.78
C GLY A 52 -17.25 -9.21 -11.99
N PRO A 53 -18.33 -8.68 -12.56
CA PRO A 53 -18.42 -7.25 -12.91
C PRO A 53 -18.54 -6.32 -11.68
N LEU A 54 -18.86 -6.84 -10.49
CA LEU A 54 -19.00 -6.03 -9.27
C LEU A 54 -17.66 -5.46 -8.79
N VAL A 55 -16.56 -6.19 -8.94
CA VAL A 55 -15.22 -5.73 -8.55
C VAL A 55 -14.83 -4.45 -9.29
N PRO A 56 -14.82 -4.40 -10.63
CA PRO A 56 -14.49 -3.17 -11.34
C PRO A 56 -15.51 -2.05 -11.13
N ILE A 57 -16.80 -2.36 -10.97
CA ILE A 57 -17.83 -1.35 -10.70
C ILE A 57 -17.55 -0.67 -9.35
N LEU A 58 -17.28 -1.45 -8.30
CA LEU A 58 -16.98 -0.91 -6.98
C LEU A 58 -15.65 -0.15 -6.97
N ALA A 59 -14.64 -0.61 -7.69
CA ALA A 59 -13.36 0.08 -7.86
C ALA A 59 -13.54 1.46 -8.52
N VAL A 60 -14.35 1.55 -9.58
CA VAL A 60 -14.68 2.82 -10.22
C VAL A 60 -15.50 3.72 -9.28
N ALA A 61 -16.46 3.16 -8.56
CA ALA A 61 -17.27 3.91 -7.61
C ALA A 61 -16.44 4.57 -6.50
N VAL A 62 -15.44 3.88 -5.95
CA VAL A 62 -14.56 4.46 -4.92
C VAL A 62 -13.67 5.56 -5.48
N ILE A 63 -13.17 5.42 -6.71
CA ILE A 63 -12.38 6.49 -7.36
C ILE A 63 -13.25 7.75 -7.57
N VAL A 64 -14.49 7.58 -8.06
CA VAL A 64 -15.42 8.69 -8.24
C VAL A 64 -15.77 9.33 -6.89
N PHE A 65 -16.01 8.53 -5.88
CA PHE A 65 -16.27 9.03 -4.52
C PHE A 65 -15.09 9.84 -3.98
N ALA A 66 -13.86 9.31 -4.06
CA ALA A 66 -12.65 9.99 -3.63
C ALA A 66 -12.44 11.32 -4.39
N PHE A 67 -12.74 11.34 -5.69
CA PHE A 67 -12.70 12.55 -6.51
C PHE A 67 -13.69 13.61 -6.02
N LEU A 68 -14.93 13.21 -5.75
CA LEU A 68 -15.98 14.13 -5.25
C LEU A 68 -15.62 14.68 -3.86
N VAL A 69 -15.11 13.85 -2.96
CA VAL A 69 -14.63 14.27 -1.62
C VAL A 69 -13.49 15.27 -1.75
N ASN A 70 -12.56 15.03 -2.67
CA ASN A 70 -11.41 15.92 -2.88
C ASN A 70 -11.81 17.30 -3.38
N ILE A 71 -12.84 17.40 -4.23
CA ILE A 71 -13.38 18.68 -4.70
C ILE A 71 -14.12 19.44 -3.60
N ALA A 72 -14.72 18.75 -2.63
CA ALA A 72 -15.56 19.34 -1.58
C ALA A 72 -14.79 20.18 -0.53
N GLY A 73 -13.46 20.13 -0.50
CA GLY A 73 -12.60 21.06 0.24
C GLY A 73 -11.65 20.48 1.29
N ASN A 74 -10.51 21.16 1.44
CA ASN A 74 -9.30 20.68 2.13
C ASN A 74 -9.34 20.67 3.68
N ARG A 75 -10.22 21.42 4.33
CA ARG A 75 -10.10 21.65 5.78
C ARG A 75 -10.53 20.46 6.64
N SER A 76 -11.56 19.73 6.19
CA SER A 76 -12.04 18.51 6.87
C SER A 76 -11.17 17.29 6.54
N VAL A 77 -10.50 17.32 5.40
CA VAL A 77 -9.64 16.23 4.89
C VAL A 77 -8.42 16.01 5.80
N GLY A 78 -7.83 17.06 6.36
CA GLY A 78 -6.61 16.94 7.17
C GLY A 78 -6.78 16.13 8.47
N LEU A 79 -7.83 16.40 9.24
CA LEU A 79 -8.09 15.67 10.50
C LEU A 79 -8.51 14.23 10.21
N ILE A 80 -9.39 14.03 9.23
CA ILE A 80 -9.84 12.70 8.82
C ILE A 80 -8.64 11.88 8.32
N SER A 81 -7.79 12.46 7.48
CA SER A 81 -6.57 11.80 6.98
C SER A 81 -5.62 11.39 8.10
N LEU A 82 -5.47 12.23 9.15
CA LEU A 82 -4.62 11.89 10.30
C LEU A 82 -5.18 10.69 11.08
N ILE A 83 -6.49 10.69 11.35
CA ILE A 83 -7.17 9.59 12.04
C ILE A 83 -7.07 8.31 11.21
N MET A 84 -7.35 8.40 9.89
CA MET A 84 -7.23 7.26 8.98
C MET A 84 -5.80 6.73 8.91
N ALA A 85 -4.80 7.61 8.85
CA ALA A 85 -3.39 7.19 8.86
C ALA A 85 -3.02 6.47 10.17
N ALA A 86 -3.48 6.96 11.31
CA ALA A 86 -3.24 6.32 12.60
C ALA A 86 -3.90 4.93 12.68
N ILE A 87 -5.14 4.79 12.20
CA ILE A 87 -5.85 3.50 12.12
C ILE A 87 -5.12 2.55 11.17
N LYS A 88 -4.71 3.02 9.98
CA LYS A 88 -3.98 2.23 9.00
C LYS A 88 -2.66 1.69 9.57
N ILE A 89 -1.79 2.58 10.02
CA ILE A 89 -0.46 2.21 10.50
C ILE A 89 -0.58 1.36 11.77
N GLY A 90 -1.39 1.78 12.73
CA GLY A 90 -1.59 1.07 13.99
C GLY A 90 -2.25 -0.30 13.78
N GLY A 91 -3.27 -0.36 12.95
CA GLY A 91 -3.98 -1.60 12.64
C GLY A 91 -3.10 -2.61 11.91
N ILE A 92 -2.42 -2.20 10.83
CA ILE A 92 -1.52 -3.08 10.08
C ILE A 92 -0.36 -3.57 10.98
N ALA A 93 0.21 -2.68 11.79
CA ALA A 93 1.26 -3.05 12.74
C ALA A 93 0.75 -4.06 13.80
N LEU A 94 -0.45 -3.85 14.31
CA LEU A 94 -1.07 -4.76 15.28
C LEU A 94 -1.30 -6.14 14.69
N PHE A 95 -1.80 -6.24 13.46
CA PHE A 95 -1.98 -7.53 12.78
C PHE A 95 -0.65 -8.22 12.49
N GLY A 96 0.38 -7.47 12.05
CA GLY A 96 1.71 -8.03 11.85
C GLY A 96 2.31 -8.58 13.15
N VAL A 97 2.15 -7.88 14.26
CA VAL A 97 2.58 -8.35 15.59
C VAL A 97 1.78 -9.57 16.02
N ALA A 98 0.45 -9.56 15.86
CA ALA A 98 -0.42 -10.68 16.23
C ALA A 98 -0.06 -11.95 15.43
N ALA A 99 0.18 -11.83 14.14
CA ALA A 99 0.60 -12.94 13.28
C ALA A 99 1.95 -13.52 13.72
N LEU A 100 2.93 -12.66 14.00
CA LEU A 100 4.23 -13.10 14.53
C LEU A 100 4.13 -13.76 15.90
N TRP A 101 3.28 -13.24 16.78
CA TRP A 101 3.07 -13.80 18.11
C TRP A 101 2.41 -15.17 18.04
N SER A 102 1.37 -15.32 17.22
CA SER A 102 0.65 -16.59 17.07
C SER A 102 1.51 -17.70 16.43
N SER A 103 2.43 -17.35 15.54
CA SER A 103 3.38 -18.29 14.93
C SER A 103 4.51 -18.70 15.87
N GLY A 104 4.62 -18.11 17.09
CA GLY A 104 5.72 -18.34 18.01
C GLY A 104 7.09 -17.94 17.44
N PHE A 105 7.13 -17.01 16.49
CA PHE A 105 8.32 -16.60 15.73
C PHE A 105 8.95 -17.75 14.92
N GLN A 106 8.19 -18.82 14.66
CA GLN A 106 8.62 -19.88 13.78
C GLN A 106 8.18 -19.53 12.36
N PHE A 107 9.15 -19.33 11.49
CA PHE A 107 8.86 -19.14 10.09
C PHE A 107 8.42 -20.47 9.48
N ALA A 108 7.27 -20.50 8.84
CA ALA A 108 6.85 -21.65 8.05
C ALA A 108 7.99 -21.99 7.10
N ALA A 109 8.50 -23.23 7.21
CA ALA A 109 9.64 -23.66 6.42
C ALA A 109 9.34 -23.36 4.96
N ALA A 110 10.20 -22.58 4.32
CA ALA A 110 10.12 -22.37 2.88
C ALA A 110 9.98 -23.76 2.27
N SER A 111 8.90 -23.98 1.51
CA SER A 111 8.63 -25.27 0.90
C SER A 111 9.89 -25.75 0.21
N ASN A 112 10.38 -26.95 0.54
CA ASN A 112 11.56 -27.54 -0.08
C ASN A 112 11.39 -27.70 -1.61
N ASN A 113 10.21 -27.41 -2.13
CA ASN A 113 9.83 -27.45 -3.54
C ASN A 113 9.75 -26.05 -4.17
N ALA A 114 10.22 -24.99 -3.48
CA ALA A 114 10.27 -23.67 -4.09
C ALA A 114 11.19 -23.73 -5.32
N GLU A 115 10.60 -23.60 -6.50
CA GLU A 115 11.35 -23.42 -7.74
C GLU A 115 12.38 -22.31 -7.56
N PRO A 116 13.62 -22.48 -8.06
CA PRO A 116 14.64 -21.47 -7.90
C PRO A 116 14.15 -20.15 -8.48
N PHE A 117 14.28 -19.09 -7.69
CA PHE A 117 13.88 -17.73 -8.08
C PHE A 117 14.54 -17.37 -9.42
N GLY A 118 13.74 -17.32 -10.47
CA GLY A 118 14.20 -16.83 -11.76
C GLY A 118 14.48 -15.31 -11.67
N ILE A 119 15.46 -14.82 -12.43
CA ILE A 119 15.82 -13.40 -12.52
C ILE A 119 14.57 -12.53 -12.77
N THR A 120 13.64 -13.02 -13.58
CA THR A 120 12.37 -12.32 -13.89
C THR A 120 11.49 -12.16 -12.64
N GLY A 121 11.36 -13.19 -11.80
CA GLY A 121 10.59 -13.12 -10.56
C GLY A 121 11.22 -12.16 -9.56
N PHE A 122 12.56 -12.19 -9.44
CA PHE A 122 13.30 -11.26 -8.59
C PHE A 122 13.12 -9.80 -9.03
N THR A 123 13.28 -9.51 -10.32
CA THR A 123 13.11 -8.14 -10.83
C THR A 123 11.68 -7.64 -10.68
N ALA A 124 10.68 -8.51 -10.87
CA ALA A 124 9.28 -8.16 -10.64
C ALA A 124 9.01 -7.84 -9.16
N SER A 125 9.55 -8.62 -8.24
CA SER A 125 9.43 -8.37 -6.78
C SER A 125 10.07 -7.06 -6.38
N VAL A 126 11.26 -6.75 -6.90
CA VAL A 126 11.94 -5.47 -6.67
C VAL A 126 11.11 -4.30 -7.22
N ALA A 127 10.53 -4.43 -8.41
CA ALA A 127 9.67 -3.40 -9.00
C ALA A 127 8.42 -3.13 -8.14
N LEU A 128 7.78 -4.18 -7.62
CA LEU A 128 6.66 -4.06 -6.69
C LEU A 128 7.08 -3.41 -5.36
N ALA A 129 8.23 -3.77 -4.81
CA ALA A 129 8.77 -3.14 -3.61
C ALA A 129 9.01 -1.64 -3.82
N ILE A 130 9.58 -1.23 -4.95
CA ILE A 130 9.76 0.19 -5.30
C ILE A 130 8.39 0.90 -5.40
N LEU A 131 7.40 0.24 -6.01
CA LEU A 131 6.05 0.79 -6.11
C LEU A 131 5.41 1.01 -4.74
N ALA A 132 5.64 0.10 -3.78
CA ALA A 132 5.13 0.22 -2.42
C ALA A 132 5.67 1.46 -1.67
N PHE A 133 6.88 1.92 -2.00
CA PHE A 133 7.48 3.13 -1.41
C PHE A 133 7.15 4.42 -2.16
N LYS A 134 6.33 4.40 -3.20
CA LYS A 134 6.09 5.54 -4.09
C LYS A 134 5.49 6.78 -3.40
N GLY A 135 4.84 6.64 -2.26
CA GLY A 135 4.13 7.72 -1.54
C GLY A 135 5.00 8.93 -1.15
N PHE A 136 6.32 8.79 -1.03
CA PHE A 136 7.21 9.91 -0.66
C PHE A 136 7.19 11.06 -1.67
N THR A 137 6.88 10.80 -2.94
CA THR A 137 6.80 11.84 -3.97
C THR A 137 5.64 12.81 -3.74
N THR A 138 4.58 12.37 -3.07
CA THR A 138 3.44 13.23 -2.68
C THR A 138 3.87 14.29 -1.69
N ILE A 139 4.76 13.96 -0.75
CA ILE A 139 5.32 14.93 0.22
C ILE A 139 6.08 16.06 -0.50
N THR A 140 6.82 15.73 -1.56
CA THR A 140 7.54 16.75 -2.35
C THR A 140 6.59 17.62 -3.17
N ASN A 141 5.44 17.10 -3.59
CA ASN A 141 4.42 17.88 -4.30
C ASN A 141 3.75 18.90 -3.37
N SER A 142 3.48 18.53 -2.12
CA SER A 142 2.88 19.39 -1.09
C SER A 142 3.90 20.24 -0.33
N GLY A 143 5.15 20.27 -0.77
CA GLY A 143 6.23 20.99 -0.08
C GLY A 143 5.96 22.47 0.14
N GLY A 144 5.13 23.13 -0.69
CA GLY A 144 4.74 24.53 -0.52
C GLY A 144 3.74 24.77 0.62
N GLU A 145 3.07 23.73 1.11
CA GLU A 145 2.09 23.81 2.21
C GLU A 145 2.73 23.48 3.57
N ILE A 146 3.99 23.00 3.56
CA ILE A 146 4.72 22.61 4.76
C ILE A 146 5.39 23.82 5.37
N THR A 147 5.22 24.02 6.68
CA THR A 147 5.92 25.05 7.45
C THR A 147 7.41 24.76 7.46
N ASP A 148 8.24 25.75 7.12
CA ASP A 148 9.70 25.62 6.96
C ASP A 148 10.09 24.43 6.05
N PRO A 149 9.75 24.52 4.73
CA PRO A 149 9.87 23.38 3.83
C PRO A 149 11.33 22.93 3.66
N HIS A 150 12.30 23.83 3.76
CA HIS A 150 13.73 23.51 3.61
C HIS A 150 14.23 22.51 4.67
N HIS A 151 13.68 22.58 5.87
CA HIS A 151 14.06 21.71 6.99
C HIS A 151 13.12 20.49 7.11
N ASN A 152 11.83 20.72 6.96
CA ASN A 152 10.82 19.73 7.31
C ASN A 152 10.51 18.73 6.19
N VAL A 153 10.63 19.10 4.91
CA VAL A 153 10.33 18.16 3.81
C VAL A 153 11.25 16.93 3.85
N GLY A 154 12.56 17.14 3.93
CA GLY A 154 13.54 16.06 4.00
C GLY A 154 13.35 15.18 5.24
N ARG A 155 13.14 15.80 6.40
CA ARG A 155 12.90 15.07 7.66
C ARG A 155 11.62 14.25 7.61
N THR A 156 10.54 14.80 7.08
CA THR A 156 9.26 14.10 6.93
C THR A 156 9.41 12.89 6.01
N ILE A 157 10.11 13.03 4.89
CA ILE A 157 10.37 11.91 3.97
C ILE A 157 11.14 10.80 4.69
N MET A 158 12.22 11.12 5.39
CA MET A 158 13.03 10.12 6.11
C MET A 158 12.22 9.39 7.19
N ILE A 159 11.44 10.10 7.98
CA ILE A 159 10.58 9.51 9.02
C ILE A 159 9.51 8.63 8.38
N SER A 160 8.85 9.10 7.30
CA SER A 160 7.82 8.33 6.62
C SER A 160 8.37 7.04 6.03
N ILE A 161 9.53 7.09 5.37
CA ILE A 161 10.19 5.88 4.83
C ILE A 161 10.57 4.93 5.96
N ALA A 162 11.13 5.42 7.07
CA ALA A 162 11.49 4.58 8.21
C ALA A 162 10.26 3.85 8.80
N ILE A 163 9.14 4.56 8.99
CA ILE A 163 7.89 3.96 9.45
C ILE A 163 7.39 2.90 8.45
N CYS A 164 7.39 3.21 7.16
CA CYS A 164 6.97 2.26 6.12
C CYS A 164 7.85 1.00 6.12
N VAL A 165 9.16 1.14 6.22
CA VAL A 165 10.08 0.00 6.28
C VAL A 165 9.77 -0.90 7.47
N VAL A 166 9.60 -0.32 8.67
CA VAL A 166 9.28 -1.08 9.87
C VAL A 166 7.95 -1.82 9.72
N VAL A 167 6.90 -1.13 9.25
CA VAL A 167 5.58 -1.74 9.06
C VAL A 167 5.62 -2.83 7.99
N TYR A 168 6.28 -2.60 6.86
CA TYR A 168 6.37 -3.58 5.77
C TYR A 168 7.16 -4.82 6.19
N LEU A 169 8.26 -4.66 6.92
CA LEU A 169 9.01 -5.78 7.47
C LEU A 169 8.16 -6.58 8.47
N LEU A 170 7.43 -5.89 9.34
CA LEU A 170 6.54 -6.53 10.30
C LEU A 170 5.46 -7.37 9.61
N VAL A 171 4.83 -6.82 8.57
CA VAL A 171 3.82 -7.54 7.76
C VAL A 171 4.46 -8.71 7.01
N ALA A 172 5.59 -8.48 6.35
CA ALA A 172 6.27 -9.53 5.59
C ALA A 172 6.69 -10.72 6.49
N PHE A 173 7.24 -10.42 7.67
CA PHE A 173 7.59 -11.45 8.64
C PHE A 173 6.34 -12.11 9.23
N GLY A 174 5.28 -11.36 9.55
CA GLY A 174 4.03 -11.88 10.07
C GLY A 174 3.34 -12.84 9.09
N VAL A 175 3.23 -12.45 7.83
CA VAL A 175 2.66 -13.30 6.77
C VAL A 175 3.54 -14.53 6.51
N GLY A 176 4.86 -14.34 6.38
CA GLY A 176 5.80 -15.44 6.12
C GLY A 176 5.95 -16.43 7.28
N ALA A 177 5.61 -16.02 8.51
CA ALA A 177 5.57 -16.92 9.66
C ALA A 177 4.26 -17.72 9.78
N SER A 178 3.16 -17.18 9.22
CA SER A 178 1.81 -17.74 9.36
C SER A 178 1.36 -18.56 8.16
N LEU A 179 1.84 -18.25 6.95
CA LEU A 179 1.40 -18.85 5.71
C LEU A 179 2.57 -19.46 4.92
N THR A 180 2.29 -20.56 4.23
CA THR A 180 3.19 -21.12 3.22
C THR A 180 3.16 -20.29 1.94
N ILE A 181 4.16 -20.46 1.08
CA ILE A 181 4.23 -19.75 -0.21
C ILE A 181 2.99 -20.05 -1.08
N ASP A 182 2.54 -21.29 -1.10
CA ASP A 182 1.36 -21.70 -1.88
C ASP A 182 0.08 -21.04 -1.35
N GLU A 183 -0.07 -20.91 -0.04
CA GLU A 183 -1.19 -20.20 0.59
C GLU A 183 -1.13 -18.70 0.29
N ILE A 184 0.05 -18.07 0.33
CA ILE A 184 0.23 -16.67 -0.05
C ILE A 184 -0.17 -16.44 -1.51
N ILE A 185 0.23 -17.33 -2.42
CA ILE A 185 -0.12 -17.25 -3.84
C ILE A 185 -1.63 -17.44 -4.03
N ALA A 186 -2.25 -18.36 -3.30
CA ALA A 186 -3.70 -18.58 -3.35
C ALA A 186 -4.49 -17.41 -2.79
N ALA A 187 -4.03 -16.82 -1.69
CA ALA A 187 -4.67 -15.67 -1.03
C ALA A 187 -4.56 -14.37 -1.84
N ARG A 188 -3.55 -14.24 -2.72
CA ARG A 188 -3.37 -13.04 -3.58
C ARG A 188 -3.46 -11.72 -2.79
N ASP A 189 -4.53 -10.95 -3.05
CA ASP A 189 -4.72 -9.60 -2.53
C ASP A 189 -5.06 -9.56 -1.01
N TYR A 190 -5.44 -10.69 -0.39
CA TYR A 190 -5.88 -10.75 1.02
C TYR A 190 -4.98 -11.60 1.93
N SER A 191 -3.71 -11.78 1.56
CA SER A 191 -2.73 -12.57 2.33
C SER A 191 -2.60 -12.14 3.80
N LEU A 192 -2.75 -10.84 4.10
CA LEU A 192 -2.70 -10.33 5.47
C LEU A 192 -3.93 -10.78 6.28
N ALA A 193 -5.11 -10.85 5.67
CA ALA A 193 -6.33 -11.33 6.30
C ALA A 193 -6.24 -12.82 6.63
N GLU A 194 -5.74 -13.63 5.70
CA GLU A 194 -5.49 -15.06 5.92
C GLU A 194 -4.44 -15.29 7.02
N ALA A 195 -3.36 -14.51 7.03
CA ALA A 195 -2.32 -14.60 8.05
C ALA A 195 -2.82 -14.19 9.46
N ALA A 196 -3.84 -13.34 9.54
CA ALA A 196 -4.43 -12.91 10.80
C ALA A 196 -5.46 -13.90 11.37
N GLU A 197 -6.02 -14.78 10.56
CA GLU A 197 -7.06 -15.73 10.98
C GLU A 197 -6.60 -16.68 12.08
N PRO A 198 -5.41 -17.31 12.05
CA PRO A 198 -4.91 -18.15 13.14
C PRO A 198 -4.71 -17.40 14.46
N ALA A 199 -4.40 -16.09 14.40
CA ALA A 199 -4.14 -15.26 15.56
C ALA A 199 -5.42 -14.75 16.23
N LEU A 200 -6.44 -14.39 15.46
CA LEU A 200 -7.61 -13.63 15.90
C LEU A 200 -8.93 -14.33 15.57
N GLY A 201 -8.88 -15.52 14.95
CA GLY A 201 -10.07 -16.26 14.51
C GLY A 201 -10.89 -15.51 13.45
N ALA A 202 -12.13 -15.92 13.24
CA ALA A 202 -13.02 -15.30 12.24
C ALA A 202 -13.23 -13.79 12.46
N THR A 203 -13.17 -13.31 13.70
CA THR A 203 -13.21 -11.87 14.02
C THR A 203 -12.00 -11.13 13.46
N GLY A 204 -10.82 -11.76 13.45
CA GLY A 204 -9.61 -11.20 12.88
C GLY A 204 -9.72 -10.98 11.37
N PHE A 205 -10.32 -11.93 10.67
CA PHE A 205 -10.59 -11.81 9.24
C PHE A 205 -11.45 -10.58 8.92
N TYR A 206 -12.60 -10.41 9.61
CA TYR A 206 -13.49 -9.27 9.37
C TYR A 206 -12.85 -7.93 9.76
N LEU A 207 -12.08 -7.90 10.85
CA LEU A 207 -11.32 -6.70 11.26
C LEU A 207 -10.26 -6.32 10.23
N THR A 208 -9.57 -7.31 9.66
CA THR A 208 -8.57 -7.06 8.60
C THR A 208 -9.22 -6.56 7.33
N VAL A 209 -10.36 -7.11 6.94
CA VAL A 209 -11.15 -6.64 5.79
C VAL A 209 -11.58 -5.19 6.01
N LEU A 210 -12.12 -4.86 7.18
CA LEU A 210 -12.51 -3.50 7.53
C LEU A 210 -11.30 -2.55 7.51
N LEU A 211 -10.19 -2.97 8.10
CA LEU A 211 -8.95 -2.19 8.10
C LEU A 211 -8.42 -1.98 6.68
N ALA A 212 -8.43 -3.01 5.84
CA ALA A 212 -8.02 -2.92 4.46
C ALA A 212 -8.93 -1.97 3.66
N ALA A 213 -10.25 -2.04 3.86
CA ALA A 213 -11.20 -1.11 3.24
C ALA A 213 -10.98 0.35 3.68
N VAL A 214 -10.58 0.58 4.93
CA VAL A 214 -10.21 1.92 5.43
C VAL A 214 -8.81 2.32 4.94
N ALA A 215 -7.93 1.35 4.68
CA ALA A 215 -6.56 1.58 4.27
C ALA A 215 -6.40 1.91 2.78
N THR A 216 -7.32 1.47 1.96
CA THR A 216 -7.37 1.74 0.52
C THR A 216 -8.22 2.95 0.19
#